data_f566197769e859c816b2928b7028ad15
#
_entry.id   f566197769e859c816b2928b7028ad15
#
_cell.length_a   1.000
_cell.length_b   1.000
_cell.length_c   1.000
_cell.angle_alpha   90.00
_cell.angle_beta   90.00
_cell.angle_gamma   90.00
#
_symmetry.space_group_name_H-M   'P 1'
#
loop_
_entity.id
_entity.type
_entity.pdbx_description
1 polymer ?
#
loop_
_entity_poly.entity_id
_entity_poly.type
_entity_poly.pdbx_seq_one_letter_code
_entity_poly.pdbx_strand_id
1 'polypeptide(L)'
;MSEYIEKLNDVQREAVVNYRFPSLIVAGAGSGKTRVLTCRIAYMLEQGVPPQSVLALTFTNKAAREMRERIGQLLSPAMTRGLWMGTFHSIFARILRDESDRLGYPRSYTIYDSSDAKNMVKTAIRELNLSDETYKPGDIAARISLAKNNLITPSAYEANASLQAEDRERRRPQFLDIYKLYARKCRENGAMDFDDLLLNVNILFRDFPDALEKYQNQFGYILVDE
;
A
#
# COMPACT_ATOMS: atom_id res chain seq x y z
N MET A 1 -4.74 30.53 -19.43
CA MET A 1 -5.09 29.17 -18.96
C MET A 1 -4.09 28.25 -19.60
N SER A 2 -3.57 27.24 -18.90
CA SER A 2 -2.52 26.39 -19.49
C SER A 2 -3.08 25.60 -20.69
N GLU A 3 -2.30 25.45 -21.75
CA GLU A 3 -2.70 24.80 -23.02
C GLU A 3 -3.33 23.41 -22.84
N TYR A 4 -2.86 22.64 -21.83
CA TYR A 4 -3.38 21.30 -21.55
C TYR A 4 -4.82 21.32 -21.02
N ILE A 5 -5.26 22.41 -20.36
CA ILE A 5 -6.63 22.59 -19.87
C ILE A 5 -7.60 22.89 -21.02
N GLU A 6 -7.14 23.65 -22.03
CA GLU A 6 -7.93 23.95 -23.23
C GLU A 6 -8.23 22.72 -24.09
N LYS A 7 -7.34 21.70 -24.01
CA LYS A 7 -7.51 20.41 -24.69
C LYS A 7 -8.45 19.41 -23.98
N LEU A 8 -9.03 19.80 -22.84
CA LEU A 8 -10.02 19.00 -22.09
C LEU A 8 -11.43 19.38 -22.53
N ASN A 9 -12.32 18.37 -22.55
CA ASN A 9 -13.76 18.68 -22.67
C ASN A 9 -14.28 19.32 -21.36
N ASP A 10 -15.52 19.84 -21.39
CA ASP A 10 -16.06 20.60 -20.28
C ASP A 10 -16.12 19.80 -18.97
N VAL A 11 -16.56 18.54 -19.03
CA VAL A 11 -16.62 17.65 -17.85
C VAL A 11 -15.24 17.34 -17.30
N GLN A 12 -14.27 17.06 -18.17
CA GLN A 12 -12.89 16.83 -17.75
C GLN A 12 -12.28 18.10 -17.14
N ARG A 13 -12.56 19.26 -17.74
CA ARG A 13 -12.09 20.55 -17.23
C ARG A 13 -12.67 20.85 -15.86
N GLU A 14 -13.97 20.65 -15.69
CA GLU A 14 -14.64 20.79 -14.40
C GLU A 14 -13.98 19.89 -13.33
N ALA A 15 -13.74 18.62 -13.64
CA ALA A 15 -13.07 17.69 -12.75
C ALA A 15 -11.63 18.12 -12.39
N VAL A 16 -10.92 18.83 -13.27
CA VAL A 16 -9.57 19.34 -13.01
C VAL A 16 -9.58 20.56 -12.11
N VAL A 17 -10.45 21.54 -12.38
CA VAL A 17 -10.43 22.83 -11.66
C VAL A 17 -11.06 22.74 -10.26
N ASN A 18 -12.01 21.84 -10.04
CA ASN A 18 -12.71 21.66 -8.76
C ASN A 18 -11.92 20.75 -7.79
N TYR A 19 -10.61 21.00 -7.63
CA TYR A 19 -9.74 20.15 -6.80
C TYR A 19 -9.90 20.35 -5.28
N ARG A 20 -10.59 21.42 -4.84
CA ARG A 20 -10.72 21.76 -3.41
C ARG A 20 -11.72 20.90 -2.66
N PHE A 21 -12.54 20.16 -3.37
CA PHE A 21 -13.59 19.31 -2.79
C PHE A 21 -13.32 17.83 -3.10
N PRO A 22 -13.71 16.90 -2.18
CA PRO A 22 -13.72 15.50 -2.49
C PRO A 22 -14.56 15.21 -3.74
N SER A 23 -14.00 14.44 -4.67
CA SER A 23 -14.67 14.12 -5.94
C SER A 23 -14.44 12.68 -6.33
N LEU A 24 -15.50 12.01 -6.77
CA LEU A 24 -15.44 10.70 -7.41
C LEU A 24 -15.70 10.88 -8.90
N ILE A 25 -14.73 10.46 -9.73
CA ILE A 25 -14.84 10.56 -11.19
C ILE A 25 -15.15 9.16 -11.73
N VAL A 26 -16.41 8.97 -12.14
CA VAL A 26 -16.86 7.71 -12.74
C VAL A 26 -16.82 7.85 -14.26
N ALA A 27 -16.00 7.03 -14.91
CA ALA A 27 -15.83 7.10 -16.36
C ALA A 27 -15.41 5.75 -16.94
N GLY A 28 -15.85 5.43 -18.14
CA GLY A 28 -15.52 4.18 -18.83
C GLY A 28 -14.04 4.03 -19.20
N ALA A 29 -13.64 2.87 -19.66
CA ALA A 29 -12.30 2.64 -20.18
C ALA A 29 -12.04 3.54 -21.40
N GLY A 30 -10.85 4.11 -21.51
CA GLY A 30 -10.49 5.02 -22.60
C GLY A 30 -11.03 6.45 -22.49
N SER A 31 -11.83 6.79 -21.48
CA SER A 31 -12.41 8.13 -21.28
C SER A 31 -11.41 9.20 -20.85
N GLY A 32 -10.16 8.83 -20.58
CA GLY A 32 -9.11 9.75 -20.16
C GLY A 32 -9.02 10.00 -18.65
N LYS A 33 -9.48 9.09 -17.80
CA LYS A 33 -9.39 9.21 -16.32
C LYS A 33 -7.99 9.61 -15.86
N THR A 34 -6.97 8.87 -16.27
CA THR A 34 -5.56 9.15 -15.91
C THR A 34 -5.11 10.52 -16.44
N ARG A 35 -5.62 10.95 -17.62
CA ARG A 35 -5.35 12.30 -18.14
C ARG A 35 -5.96 13.37 -17.25
N VAL A 36 -7.19 13.21 -16.82
CA VAL A 36 -7.87 14.14 -15.89
C VAL A 36 -7.07 14.22 -14.59
N LEU A 37 -6.66 13.08 -14.01
CA LEU A 37 -5.89 13.04 -12.78
C LEU A 37 -4.54 13.75 -12.92
N THR A 38 -3.79 13.50 -13.99
CA THR A 38 -2.49 14.15 -14.22
C THR A 38 -2.63 15.65 -14.48
N CYS A 39 -3.65 16.07 -15.24
CA CYS A 39 -3.98 17.48 -15.42
C CYS A 39 -4.43 18.15 -14.12
N ARG A 40 -5.20 17.46 -13.27
CA ARG A 40 -5.60 17.97 -11.96
C ARG A 40 -4.40 18.21 -11.05
N ILE A 41 -3.45 17.27 -11.00
CA ILE A 41 -2.20 17.46 -10.25
C ILE A 41 -1.43 18.66 -10.79
N ALA A 42 -1.24 18.74 -12.12
CA ALA A 42 -0.54 19.84 -12.74
C ALA A 42 -1.19 21.19 -12.41
N TYR A 43 -2.51 21.28 -12.53
CA TYR A 43 -3.28 22.48 -12.21
C TYR A 43 -3.13 22.89 -10.73
N MET A 44 -3.23 21.92 -9.80
CA MET A 44 -3.04 22.17 -8.37
C MET A 44 -1.67 22.81 -8.08
N LEU A 45 -0.60 22.27 -8.66
CA LEU A 45 0.75 22.77 -8.48
C LEU A 45 0.92 24.18 -9.11
N GLU A 46 0.31 24.44 -10.25
CA GLU A 46 0.27 25.79 -10.87
C GLU A 46 -0.54 26.81 -10.02
N GLN A 47 -1.53 26.35 -9.27
CA GLN A 47 -2.29 27.20 -8.33
C GLN A 47 -1.56 27.39 -6.99
N GLY A 48 -0.31 26.94 -6.87
CA GLY A 48 0.53 27.13 -5.69
C GLY A 48 0.34 26.10 -4.59
N VAL A 49 -0.34 24.97 -4.86
CA VAL A 49 -0.40 23.85 -3.92
C VAL A 49 1.01 23.27 -3.76
N PRO A 50 1.53 23.17 -2.52
CA PRO A 50 2.86 22.62 -2.29
C PRO A 50 2.95 21.15 -2.76
N PRO A 51 3.95 20.76 -3.57
CA PRO A 51 4.04 19.40 -4.11
C PRO A 51 4.11 18.32 -3.01
N GLN A 52 4.75 18.61 -1.87
CA GLN A 52 4.83 17.69 -0.74
C GLN A 52 3.50 17.43 -0.03
N SER A 53 2.48 18.27 -0.25
CA SER A 53 1.13 18.08 0.29
C SER A 53 0.23 17.25 -0.61
N VAL A 54 0.73 16.84 -1.77
CA VAL A 54 -0.03 16.03 -2.75
C VAL A 54 0.46 14.59 -2.71
N LEU A 55 -0.45 13.66 -2.49
CA LEU A 55 -0.24 12.22 -2.54
C LEU A 55 -1.03 11.63 -3.72
N ALA A 56 -0.33 11.11 -4.72
CA ALA A 56 -0.95 10.48 -5.89
C ALA A 56 -0.65 8.98 -5.91
N LEU A 57 -1.69 8.16 -5.81
CA LEU A 57 -1.62 6.72 -5.69
C LEU A 57 -2.19 6.04 -6.93
N THR A 58 -1.55 4.95 -7.33
CA THR A 58 -2.05 4.06 -8.38
C THR A 58 -1.73 2.61 -8.03
N PHE A 59 -2.30 1.66 -8.77
CA PHE A 59 -2.15 0.24 -8.46
C PHE A 59 -0.85 -0.36 -9.02
N THR A 60 -0.41 0.05 -10.21
CA THR A 60 0.74 -0.58 -10.88
C THR A 60 1.94 0.34 -11.05
N ASN A 61 3.15 -0.23 -11.03
CA ASN A 61 4.38 0.52 -11.32
C ASN A 61 4.39 1.13 -12.72
N LYS A 62 3.73 0.48 -13.68
CA LYS A 62 3.57 1.01 -15.04
C LYS A 62 2.74 2.28 -15.02
N ALA A 63 1.57 2.26 -14.38
CA ALA A 63 0.70 3.43 -14.27
C ALA A 63 1.38 4.57 -13.49
N ALA A 64 2.11 4.26 -12.42
CA ALA A 64 2.88 5.26 -11.67
C ALA A 64 3.95 5.95 -12.53
N ARG A 65 4.64 5.18 -13.40
CA ARG A 65 5.63 5.73 -14.33
C ARG A 65 4.98 6.60 -15.39
N GLU A 66 3.92 6.12 -16.05
CA GLU A 66 3.17 6.89 -17.05
C GLU A 66 2.60 8.20 -16.47
N MET A 67 2.08 8.16 -15.26
CA MET A 67 1.60 9.35 -14.56
C MET A 67 2.74 10.36 -14.34
N ARG A 68 3.91 9.90 -13.89
CA ARG A 68 5.08 10.75 -13.67
C ARG A 68 5.58 11.37 -14.97
N GLU A 69 5.66 10.60 -16.04
CA GLU A 69 6.06 11.08 -17.36
C GLU A 69 5.10 12.15 -17.89
N ARG A 70 3.79 11.93 -17.79
CA ARG A 70 2.77 12.89 -18.22
C ARG A 70 2.83 14.20 -17.44
N ILE A 71 3.00 14.15 -16.13
CA ILE A 71 3.15 15.35 -15.29
C ILE A 71 4.45 16.08 -15.66
N GLY A 72 5.55 15.35 -15.89
CA GLY A 72 6.82 15.92 -16.31
C GLY A 72 6.80 16.59 -17.71
N GLN A 73 5.83 16.21 -18.56
CA GLN A 73 5.58 16.90 -19.83
C GLN A 73 4.80 18.21 -19.66
N LEU A 74 4.03 18.35 -18.58
CA LEU A 74 3.20 19.52 -18.31
C LEU A 74 3.91 20.56 -17.45
N LEU A 75 4.79 20.11 -16.55
CA LEU A 75 5.43 20.94 -15.52
C LEU A 75 6.94 20.76 -15.51
N SER A 76 7.64 21.80 -15.06
CA SER A 76 9.08 21.71 -14.84
C SER A 76 9.45 20.79 -13.66
N PRO A 77 10.65 20.19 -13.65
CA PRO A 77 11.11 19.36 -12.52
C PRO A 77 11.12 20.11 -11.18
N ALA A 78 11.30 21.43 -11.20
CA ALA A 78 11.26 22.25 -9.98
C ALA A 78 9.87 22.26 -9.34
N MET A 79 8.80 22.30 -10.13
CA MET A 79 7.42 22.30 -9.66
C MET A 79 6.95 20.96 -9.10
N THR A 80 7.54 19.86 -9.55
CA THR A 80 7.17 18.50 -9.13
C THR A 80 8.05 17.96 -8.00
N ARG A 81 9.06 18.72 -7.59
CA ARG A 81 9.99 18.31 -6.54
C ARG A 81 9.28 18.15 -5.21
N GLY A 82 9.33 16.94 -4.65
CA GLY A 82 8.68 16.62 -3.38
C GLY A 82 7.28 16.03 -3.52
N LEU A 83 6.73 15.92 -4.73
CA LEU A 83 5.45 15.25 -4.99
C LEU A 83 5.56 13.77 -4.58
N TRP A 84 4.60 13.31 -3.78
CA TRP A 84 4.49 11.90 -3.40
C TRP A 84 3.61 11.17 -4.42
N MET A 85 4.25 10.36 -5.25
CA MET A 85 3.56 9.65 -6.32
C MET A 85 4.14 8.27 -6.52
N GLY A 86 3.27 7.26 -6.52
CA GLY A 86 3.68 5.87 -6.68
C GLY A 86 2.54 4.89 -6.51
N THR A 87 2.89 3.61 -6.42
CA THR A 87 1.94 2.58 -6.01
C THR A 87 1.72 2.63 -4.50
N PHE A 88 0.58 2.11 -4.02
CA PHE A 88 0.31 1.96 -2.58
C PHE A 88 1.51 1.33 -1.86
N HIS A 89 2.03 0.21 -2.35
CA HIS A 89 3.17 -0.46 -1.73
C HIS A 89 4.44 0.40 -1.69
N SER A 90 4.76 1.13 -2.75
CA SER A 90 5.96 1.97 -2.78
C SER A 90 5.87 3.16 -1.82
N ILE A 91 4.71 3.77 -1.71
CA ILE A 91 4.45 4.87 -0.78
C ILE A 91 4.44 4.35 0.66
N PHE A 92 3.77 3.24 0.92
CA PHE A 92 3.72 2.65 2.25
C PHE A 92 5.08 2.14 2.71
N ALA A 93 5.87 1.54 1.82
CA ALA A 93 7.26 1.19 2.13
C ALA A 93 8.09 2.43 2.52
N ARG A 94 7.86 3.59 1.88
CA ARG A 94 8.54 4.84 2.25
C ARG A 94 8.11 5.33 3.63
N ILE A 95 6.80 5.36 3.92
CA ILE A 95 6.27 5.71 5.24
C ILE A 95 6.85 4.79 6.31
N LEU A 96 6.82 3.47 6.07
CA LEU A 96 7.33 2.49 7.03
C LEU A 96 8.84 2.59 7.25
N ARG A 97 9.64 3.05 6.27
CA ARG A 97 11.06 3.33 6.50
C ARG A 97 11.29 4.53 7.42
N ASP A 98 10.45 5.54 7.28
CA ASP A 98 10.54 6.74 8.12
C ASP A 98 10.08 6.46 9.58
N GLU A 99 9.16 5.51 9.78
CA GLU A 99 8.54 5.17 11.07
C GLU A 99 8.92 3.76 11.59
N SER A 100 9.88 3.10 10.98
CA SER A 100 10.21 1.68 11.24
C SER A 100 10.51 1.37 12.70
N ASP A 101 11.20 2.28 13.40
CA ASP A 101 11.58 2.12 14.80
C ASP A 101 10.37 1.93 15.72
N ARG A 102 9.23 2.58 15.41
CA ARG A 102 7.97 2.46 16.16
C ARG A 102 7.37 1.06 16.08
N LEU A 103 7.62 0.37 14.96
CA LEU A 103 7.12 -0.97 14.71
C LEU A 103 8.14 -2.06 15.05
N GLY A 104 9.34 -1.66 15.55
CA GLY A 104 10.42 -2.59 15.89
C GLY A 104 11.13 -3.21 14.69
N TYR A 105 11.18 -2.48 13.56
CA TYR A 105 11.95 -2.87 12.37
C TYR A 105 13.12 -1.92 12.14
N PRO A 106 14.23 -2.41 11.57
CA PRO A 106 15.32 -1.53 11.13
C PRO A 106 14.86 -0.70 9.92
N ARG A 107 15.38 0.51 9.75
CA ARG A 107 15.10 1.34 8.56
C ARG A 107 15.47 0.67 7.25
N SER A 108 16.47 -0.20 7.29
CA SER A 108 16.95 -1.00 6.15
C SER A 108 16.24 -2.33 6.00
N TYR A 109 15.01 -2.49 6.52
CA TYR A 109 14.28 -3.75 6.41
C TYR A 109 14.21 -4.23 4.96
N THR A 110 14.27 -5.56 4.80
CA THR A 110 14.15 -6.21 3.50
C THR A 110 12.67 -6.42 3.13
N ILE A 111 12.34 -6.27 1.86
CA ILE A 111 11.00 -6.63 1.37
C ILE A 111 11.11 -8.00 0.71
N TYR A 112 10.43 -8.99 1.32
CA TYR A 112 10.34 -10.34 0.77
C TYR A 112 9.37 -10.40 -0.39
N ASP A 113 9.79 -11.03 -1.47
CA ASP A 113 8.89 -11.39 -2.55
C ASP A 113 8.06 -12.65 -2.21
N SER A 114 7.20 -13.07 -3.14
CA SER A 114 6.33 -14.23 -2.95
C SER A 114 7.13 -15.54 -2.76
N SER A 115 8.33 -15.64 -3.35
CA SER A 115 9.20 -16.80 -3.20
C SER A 115 9.85 -16.82 -1.82
N ASP A 116 10.35 -15.68 -1.37
CA ASP A 116 10.96 -15.51 -0.05
C ASP A 116 9.93 -15.80 1.05
N ALA A 117 8.73 -15.22 0.94
CA ALA A 117 7.63 -15.44 1.87
C ALA A 117 7.25 -16.92 1.96
N LYS A 118 7.10 -17.60 0.81
CA LYS A 118 6.82 -19.04 0.76
C LYS A 118 7.93 -19.89 1.39
N ASN A 119 9.19 -19.53 1.14
CA ASN A 119 10.35 -20.22 1.73
C ASN A 119 10.38 -20.03 3.25
N MET A 120 10.04 -18.85 3.74
CA MET A 120 9.94 -18.59 5.17
C MET A 120 8.79 -19.39 5.82
N VAL A 121 7.63 -19.49 5.15
CA VAL A 121 6.53 -20.36 5.59
C VAL A 121 6.98 -21.81 5.65
N LYS A 122 7.70 -22.31 4.63
CA LYS A 122 8.25 -23.67 4.61
C LYS A 122 9.22 -23.92 5.77
N THR A 123 10.05 -22.94 6.10
CA THR A 123 10.93 -22.99 7.25
C THR A 123 10.14 -23.09 8.56
N ALA A 124 9.09 -22.29 8.72
CA ALA A 124 8.23 -22.34 9.89
C ALA A 124 7.51 -23.69 10.06
N ILE A 125 7.00 -24.28 8.98
CA ILE A 125 6.37 -25.61 8.98
C ILE A 125 7.34 -26.69 9.48
N ARG A 126 8.58 -26.67 8.95
CA ARG A 126 9.63 -27.63 9.32
C ARG A 126 10.08 -27.49 10.78
N GLU A 127 10.23 -26.26 11.24
CA GLU A 127 10.66 -25.98 12.62
C GLU A 127 9.59 -26.43 13.65
N LEU A 128 8.31 -26.38 13.26
CA LEU A 128 7.21 -26.93 14.05
C LEU A 128 7.05 -28.45 13.90
N ASN A 129 7.93 -29.14 13.17
CA ASN A 129 7.86 -30.57 12.87
C ASN A 129 6.53 -30.98 12.22
N LEU A 130 5.95 -30.12 11.39
CA LEU A 130 4.70 -30.38 10.68
C LEU A 130 4.95 -30.93 9.28
N SER A 131 4.02 -31.74 8.76
CA SER A 131 4.13 -32.33 7.44
C SER A 131 3.85 -31.31 6.32
N ASP A 132 4.76 -31.19 5.37
CA ASP A 132 4.60 -30.38 4.14
C ASP A 132 3.44 -30.88 3.25
N GLU A 133 2.97 -32.10 3.42
CA GLU A 133 1.80 -32.63 2.69
C GLU A 133 0.50 -32.11 3.25
N THR A 134 0.38 -32.03 4.58
CA THR A 134 -0.79 -31.50 5.28
C THR A 134 -0.80 -29.96 5.22
N TYR A 135 0.35 -29.35 5.50
CA TYR A 135 0.54 -27.90 5.51
C TYR A 135 1.33 -27.46 4.28
N LYS A 136 0.73 -27.57 3.09
CA LYS A 136 1.41 -27.17 1.85
C LYS A 136 1.85 -25.70 1.92
N PRO A 137 3.15 -25.41 1.77
CA PRO A 137 3.67 -24.04 1.98
C PRO A 137 2.98 -22.96 1.15
N GLY A 138 2.57 -23.29 -0.08
CA GLY A 138 1.84 -22.36 -0.94
C GLY A 138 0.43 -22.02 -0.41
N ASP A 139 -0.31 -23.03 0.08
CA ASP A 139 -1.66 -22.83 0.64
C ASP A 139 -1.60 -22.03 1.93
N ILE A 140 -0.60 -22.33 2.78
CA ILE A 140 -0.39 -21.63 4.04
C ILE A 140 0.01 -20.18 3.79
N ALA A 141 0.94 -19.94 2.85
CA ALA A 141 1.32 -18.57 2.46
C ALA A 141 0.12 -17.77 1.94
N ALA A 142 -0.71 -18.36 1.07
CA ALA A 142 -1.94 -17.72 0.58
C ALA A 142 -2.93 -17.40 1.70
N ARG A 143 -3.05 -18.27 2.71
CA ARG A 143 -3.94 -18.04 3.84
C ARG A 143 -3.40 -16.97 4.79
N ILE A 144 -2.09 -16.90 5.00
CA ILE A 144 -1.44 -15.81 5.74
C ILE A 144 -1.68 -14.48 5.02
N SER A 145 -1.47 -14.45 3.71
CA SER A 145 -1.76 -13.28 2.86
C SER A 145 -3.22 -12.83 3.01
N LEU A 146 -4.17 -13.77 2.92
CA LEU A 146 -5.60 -13.46 3.11
C LEU A 146 -5.88 -12.89 4.51
N ALA A 147 -5.27 -13.43 5.56
CA ALA A 147 -5.42 -12.90 6.92
C ALA A 147 -4.88 -11.46 7.00
N LYS A 148 -3.69 -11.19 6.48
CA LYS A 148 -3.09 -9.86 6.46
C LYS A 148 -3.93 -8.85 5.66
N ASN A 149 -4.45 -9.25 4.50
CA ASN A 149 -5.31 -8.41 3.67
C ASN A 149 -6.65 -8.06 4.36
N ASN A 150 -7.10 -8.89 5.31
CA ASN A 150 -8.23 -8.60 6.19
C ASN A 150 -7.81 -7.92 7.51
N LEU A 151 -6.58 -7.41 7.60
CA LEU A 151 -6.02 -6.78 8.79
C LEU A 151 -6.00 -7.67 10.03
N ILE A 152 -5.96 -8.99 9.86
CA ILE A 152 -5.96 -9.98 10.93
C ILE A 152 -4.50 -10.35 11.24
N THR A 153 -3.97 -9.77 12.32
CA THR A 153 -2.65 -10.13 12.87
C THR A 153 -2.69 -11.51 13.53
N PRO A 154 -1.53 -12.15 13.81
CA PRO A 154 -1.50 -13.39 14.57
C PRO A 154 -2.25 -13.32 15.92
N SER A 155 -2.16 -12.21 16.64
CA SER A 155 -2.88 -11.98 17.89
C SER A 155 -4.40 -11.83 17.70
N ALA A 156 -4.82 -11.10 16.66
CA ALA A 156 -6.24 -10.99 16.31
C ALA A 156 -6.80 -12.34 15.84
N TYR A 157 -6.02 -13.15 15.14
CA TYR A 157 -6.38 -14.51 14.75
C TYR A 157 -6.57 -15.42 15.98
N GLU A 158 -5.66 -15.32 16.95
CA GLU A 158 -5.72 -16.06 18.21
C GLU A 158 -6.98 -15.73 19.02
N ALA A 159 -7.39 -14.48 19.04
CA ALA A 159 -8.60 -14.03 19.72
C ALA A 159 -9.89 -14.44 18.99
N ASN A 160 -9.81 -14.98 17.75
CA ASN A 160 -10.96 -15.32 16.93
C ASN A 160 -11.21 -16.83 16.92
N ALA A 161 -12.11 -17.28 17.82
CA ALA A 161 -12.47 -18.70 17.96
C ALA A 161 -13.10 -19.31 16.69
N SER A 162 -13.78 -18.50 15.86
CA SER A 162 -14.38 -18.95 14.60
C SER A 162 -13.33 -19.34 13.58
N LEU A 163 -12.28 -18.51 13.40
CA LEU A 163 -11.19 -18.82 12.50
C LEU A 163 -10.43 -20.08 12.91
N GLN A 164 -10.22 -20.27 14.21
CA GLN A 164 -9.59 -21.49 14.72
C GLN A 164 -10.48 -22.73 14.58
N ALA A 165 -11.81 -22.60 14.68
CA ALA A 165 -12.73 -23.68 14.40
C ALA A 165 -12.67 -24.10 12.92
N GLU A 166 -12.64 -23.12 12.01
CA GLU A 166 -12.46 -23.37 10.57
C GLU A 166 -11.14 -24.09 10.27
N ASP A 167 -10.04 -23.76 10.97
CA ASP A 167 -8.77 -24.47 10.83
C ASP A 167 -8.88 -25.94 11.22
N ARG A 168 -9.60 -26.25 12.29
CA ARG A 168 -9.85 -27.63 12.73
C ARG A 168 -10.68 -28.41 11.72
N GLU A 169 -11.74 -27.81 11.17
CA GLU A 169 -12.56 -28.40 10.11
C GLU A 169 -11.75 -28.70 8.85
N ARG A 170 -10.83 -27.80 8.50
CA ARG A 170 -9.89 -27.98 7.37
C ARG A 170 -8.73 -28.92 7.68
N ARG A 171 -8.72 -29.58 8.87
CA ARG A 171 -7.65 -30.45 9.35
C ARG A 171 -6.28 -29.77 9.40
N ARG A 172 -6.24 -28.48 9.72
CA ARG A 172 -5.02 -27.66 9.83
C ARG A 172 -5.01 -26.85 11.14
N PRO A 173 -5.19 -27.50 12.32
CA PRO A 173 -5.31 -26.79 13.60
C PRO A 173 -4.07 -25.98 14.00
N GLN A 174 -2.87 -26.30 13.48
CA GLN A 174 -1.63 -25.57 13.77
C GLN A 174 -1.37 -24.38 12.83
N PHE A 175 -2.36 -23.95 12.02
CA PHE A 175 -2.17 -22.78 11.14
C PHE A 175 -1.75 -21.54 11.92
N LEU A 176 -2.38 -21.28 13.08
CA LEU A 176 -2.03 -20.13 13.92
C LEU A 176 -0.57 -20.20 14.40
N ASP A 177 -0.07 -21.39 14.78
CA ASP A 177 1.32 -21.55 15.21
C ASP A 177 2.30 -21.25 14.09
N ILE A 178 1.98 -21.70 12.86
CA ILE A 178 2.77 -21.38 11.68
C ILE A 178 2.75 -19.87 11.42
N TYR A 179 1.59 -19.22 11.50
CA TYR A 179 1.46 -17.78 11.26
C TYR A 179 2.24 -16.96 12.31
N LYS A 180 2.17 -17.34 13.59
CA LYS A 180 2.96 -16.72 14.67
C LYS A 180 4.46 -16.87 14.43
N LEU A 181 4.90 -18.07 14.07
CA LEU A 181 6.31 -18.33 13.83
C LEU A 181 6.82 -17.60 12.58
N TYR A 182 6.04 -17.60 11.51
CA TYR A 182 6.33 -16.85 10.31
C TYR A 182 6.51 -15.34 10.59
N ALA A 183 5.56 -14.73 11.28
CA ALA A 183 5.60 -13.31 11.61
C ALA A 183 6.80 -12.96 12.52
N ARG A 184 7.10 -13.82 13.49
CA ARG A 184 8.28 -13.68 14.36
C ARG A 184 9.57 -13.73 13.56
N LYS A 185 9.73 -14.73 12.69
CA LYS A 185 10.94 -14.89 11.86
C LYS A 185 11.14 -13.73 10.88
N CYS A 186 10.08 -13.24 10.26
CA CYS A 186 10.15 -12.04 9.42
C CYS A 186 10.68 -10.85 10.23
N ARG A 187 10.19 -10.66 11.46
CA ARG A 187 10.65 -9.58 12.34
C ARG A 187 12.11 -9.76 12.78
N GLU A 188 12.51 -10.96 13.18
CA GLU A 188 13.89 -11.30 13.57
C GLU A 188 14.87 -11.07 12.42
N ASN A 189 14.45 -11.34 11.19
CA ASN A 189 15.25 -11.09 9.98
C ASN A 189 15.18 -9.62 9.51
N GLY A 190 14.47 -8.74 10.20
CA GLY A 190 14.25 -7.37 9.75
C GLY A 190 13.59 -7.33 8.36
N ALA A 191 12.59 -8.17 8.11
CA ALA A 191 11.93 -8.29 6.82
C ALA A 191 10.41 -8.12 6.91
N MET A 192 9.81 -7.61 5.85
CA MET A 192 8.38 -7.51 5.63
C MET A 192 8.05 -8.11 4.26
N ASP A 193 6.96 -8.85 4.12
CA ASP A 193 6.43 -9.19 2.81
C ASP A 193 5.53 -8.06 2.25
N PHE A 194 5.01 -8.21 1.03
CA PHE A 194 4.15 -7.19 0.41
C PHE A 194 2.88 -6.91 1.22
N ASP A 195 2.26 -7.92 1.81
CA ASP A 195 1.06 -7.75 2.62
C ASP A 195 1.37 -7.05 3.95
N ASP A 196 2.57 -7.25 4.49
CA ASP A 196 3.03 -6.53 5.69
C ASP A 196 3.14 -5.02 5.46
N LEU A 197 3.43 -4.57 4.25
CA LEU A 197 3.50 -3.14 3.96
C LEU A 197 2.14 -2.47 4.17
N LEU A 198 1.06 -3.14 3.74
CA LEU A 198 -0.31 -2.65 3.93
C LEU A 198 -0.76 -2.79 5.38
N LEU A 199 -0.53 -3.96 5.98
CA LEU A 199 -0.90 -4.25 7.35
C LEU A 199 -0.19 -3.32 8.34
N ASN A 200 1.12 -3.15 8.21
CA ASN A 200 1.92 -2.37 9.16
C ASN A 200 1.65 -0.86 9.08
N VAL A 201 1.28 -0.31 7.92
CA VAL A 201 0.80 1.09 7.85
C VAL A 201 -0.52 1.25 8.60
N ASN A 202 -1.43 0.28 8.48
CA ASN A 202 -2.67 0.29 9.26
C ASN A 202 -2.40 0.21 10.77
N ILE A 203 -1.49 -0.67 11.20
CA ILE A 203 -1.07 -0.77 12.60
C ILE A 203 -0.41 0.54 13.06
N LEU A 204 0.48 1.10 12.25
CA LEU A 204 1.15 2.37 12.55
C LEU A 204 0.14 3.48 12.83
N PHE A 205 -0.82 3.67 11.94
CA PHE A 205 -1.81 4.76 12.09
C PHE A 205 -2.84 4.50 13.17
N ARG A 206 -3.13 3.24 13.49
CA ARG A 206 -4.02 2.87 14.60
C ARG A 206 -3.36 3.09 15.97
N ASP A 207 -2.10 2.66 16.10
CA ASP A 207 -1.43 2.54 17.40
C ASP A 207 -0.55 3.75 17.74
N PHE A 208 -0.24 4.59 16.74
CA PHE A 208 0.60 5.79 16.90
C PHE A 208 -0.13 7.03 16.34
N PRO A 209 -1.00 7.66 17.14
CA PRO A 209 -1.81 8.82 16.70
C PRO A 209 -0.98 10.00 16.20
N ASP A 210 0.20 10.22 16.77
CA ASP A 210 1.12 11.28 16.34
C ASP A 210 1.72 11.02 14.95
N ALA A 211 1.95 9.76 14.60
CA ALA A 211 2.34 9.40 13.24
C ALA A 211 1.18 9.64 12.25
N LEU A 212 -0.04 9.26 12.63
CA LEU A 212 -1.23 9.54 11.82
C LEU A 212 -1.40 11.05 11.60
N GLU A 213 -1.33 11.85 12.66
CA GLU A 213 -1.45 13.31 12.60
C GLU A 213 -0.37 13.94 11.70
N LYS A 214 0.87 13.45 11.78
CA LYS A 214 1.97 13.89 10.90
C LYS A 214 1.60 13.75 9.42
N TYR A 215 1.09 12.60 9.00
CA TYR A 215 0.75 12.35 7.59
C TYR A 215 -0.57 12.99 7.18
N GLN A 216 -1.53 13.13 8.08
CA GLN A 216 -2.76 13.91 7.85
C GLN A 216 -2.45 15.39 7.61
N ASN A 217 -1.55 15.97 8.39
CA ASN A 217 -1.11 17.36 8.21
C ASN A 217 -0.25 17.53 6.96
N GLN A 218 0.51 16.51 6.57
CA GLN A 218 1.34 16.55 5.37
C GLN A 218 0.50 16.46 4.09
N PHE A 219 -0.43 15.50 4.01
CA PHE A 219 -1.19 15.23 2.79
C PHE A 219 -2.55 15.91 2.79
N GLY A 220 -2.57 17.18 2.38
CA GLY A 220 -3.82 17.92 2.19
C GLY A 220 -4.64 17.46 0.99
N TYR A 221 -4.00 16.77 0.04
CA TYR A 221 -4.62 16.30 -1.20
C TYR A 221 -4.21 14.86 -1.51
N ILE A 222 -5.18 13.97 -1.57
CA ILE A 222 -4.97 12.55 -1.91
C ILE A 222 -5.74 12.25 -3.19
N LEU A 223 -5.03 11.75 -4.20
CA LEU A 223 -5.59 11.36 -5.49
C LEU A 223 -5.29 9.88 -5.74
N VAL A 224 -6.31 9.15 -6.18
CA VAL A 224 -6.20 7.72 -6.47
C VAL A 224 -6.65 7.48 -7.91
N ASP A 225 -5.82 6.83 -8.72
CA ASP A 225 -6.11 6.38 -10.07
C ASP A 225 -6.37 4.88 -10.08
N GLU A 226 -7.61 4.51 -10.40
CA GLU A 226 -7.98 3.12 -10.61
C GLU A 226 -9.14 2.98 -11.60
#